data_7ea2a77a94a1cbef1dd6758a100d01ff
#
_entry.id   7ea2a77a94a1cbef1dd6758a100d01ff
#
_cell.length_a   1.000
_cell.length_b   1.000
_cell.length_c   1.000
_cell.angle_alpha   90.00
_cell.angle_beta   90.00
_cell.angle_gamma   90.00
#
_symmetry.space_group_name_H-M   'P 1'
#
loop_
_entity.id
_entity.type
_entity.pdbx_description
1 polymer ?
#
loop_
_entity_poly.entity_id
_entity_poly.type
_entity_poly.pdbx_seq_one_letter_code
_entity_poly.pdbx_strand_id
1 'polypeptide(L)'
;HESVRRRAIMHILEKEGLTVSHDSIEDIDRLILDVGKANIKGGVFAVCSKGVLSFAKGEMLENSTLRSVKVSDEGVYQFGNKEIEFKIYPFDGKIANVHKKFANCCLDYDKIKGEIVVENRREGEKIRLVNRDFDSDVRKLVNKSFRLEDRSSAVILKDSQGVVFVEGSGAAERVKIDSETVKILAFTIK
;
A
#
# COMPACT_ATOMS: atom_id res chain seq x y z
N HIS A 1 9.77 31.70 -8.41
CA HIS A 1 10.10 32.17 -9.77
C HIS A 1 10.51 30.99 -10.63
N GLU A 2 10.01 30.90 -11.85
CA GLU A 2 10.20 29.75 -12.77
C GLU A 2 11.70 29.42 -12.99
N SER A 3 12.52 30.43 -13.21
CA SER A 3 13.96 30.23 -13.44
C SER A 3 14.70 29.62 -12.26
N VAL A 4 14.26 29.90 -11.03
CA VAL A 4 14.83 29.30 -9.81
C VAL A 4 14.41 27.85 -9.72
N ARG A 5 13.13 27.54 -10.01
CA ARG A 5 12.58 26.17 -9.99
C ARG A 5 13.26 25.29 -11.03
N ARG A 6 13.41 25.77 -12.27
CA ARG A 6 14.12 25.05 -13.33
C ARG A 6 15.59 24.78 -13.02
N ARG A 7 16.27 25.72 -12.38
CA ARG A 7 17.67 25.54 -11.92
C ARG A 7 17.75 24.49 -10.81
N ALA A 8 16.80 24.48 -9.88
CA ALA A 8 16.72 23.45 -8.85
C ALA A 8 16.47 22.06 -9.44
N ILE A 9 15.59 21.94 -10.44
CA ILE A 9 15.33 20.68 -11.16
C ILE A 9 16.61 20.19 -11.83
N MET A 10 17.33 21.06 -12.54
CA MET A 10 18.60 20.72 -13.19
C MET A 10 19.59 20.14 -12.17
N HIS A 11 19.78 20.83 -11.04
CA HIS A 11 20.69 20.39 -9.99
C HIS A 11 20.29 19.05 -9.36
N ILE A 12 18.98 18.79 -9.20
CA ILE A 12 18.48 17.51 -8.72
C ILE A 12 18.80 16.40 -9.73
N LEU A 13 18.54 16.62 -11.01
CA LEU A 13 18.85 15.64 -12.06
C LEU A 13 20.36 15.29 -12.09
N GLU A 14 21.23 16.31 -12.00
CA GLU A 14 22.68 16.11 -11.92
C GLU A 14 23.07 15.27 -10.69
N LYS A 15 22.52 15.61 -9.52
CA LYS A 15 22.81 14.91 -8.27
C LYS A 15 22.36 13.44 -8.30
N GLU A 16 21.25 13.15 -8.95
CA GLU A 16 20.72 11.79 -9.14
C GLU A 16 21.41 11.05 -10.31
N GLY A 17 22.39 11.66 -10.99
CA GLY A 17 23.10 11.06 -12.12
C GLY A 17 22.22 10.85 -13.36
N LEU A 18 21.14 11.63 -13.48
CA LEU A 18 20.18 11.54 -14.58
C LEU A 18 20.55 12.51 -15.71
N THR A 19 20.10 12.16 -16.94
CA THR A 19 20.35 13.00 -18.10
C THR A 19 19.63 14.35 -17.97
N VAL A 20 20.37 15.44 -17.98
CA VAL A 20 19.85 16.80 -18.01
C VAL A 20 19.56 17.20 -19.45
N SER A 21 18.30 17.42 -19.79
CA SER A 21 17.86 17.95 -21.07
C SER A 21 16.80 19.03 -20.86
N HIS A 22 16.64 19.91 -21.84
CA HIS A 22 15.59 20.94 -21.81
C HIS A 22 14.21 20.31 -21.61
N ASP A 23 13.91 19.24 -22.37
CA ASP A 23 12.63 18.53 -22.31
C ASP A 23 12.38 17.92 -20.92
N SER A 24 13.42 17.26 -20.33
CA SER A 24 13.30 16.68 -18.99
C SER A 24 13.02 17.75 -17.92
N ILE A 25 13.67 18.91 -18.03
CA ILE A 25 13.44 20.02 -17.10
C ILE A 25 12.02 20.57 -17.27
N GLU A 26 11.55 20.75 -18.50
CA GLU A 26 10.21 21.27 -18.78
C GLU A 26 9.12 20.30 -18.33
N ASP A 27 9.28 19.01 -18.59
CA ASP A 27 8.33 17.98 -18.17
C ASP A 27 8.24 17.89 -16.64
N ILE A 28 9.36 17.97 -15.93
CA ILE A 28 9.36 18.01 -14.46
C ILE A 28 8.77 19.32 -13.94
N ASP A 29 9.06 20.45 -14.59
CA ASP A 29 8.53 21.76 -14.20
C ASP A 29 6.99 21.79 -14.29
N ARG A 30 6.42 21.20 -15.35
CA ARG A 30 4.96 20.98 -15.46
C ARG A 30 4.45 20.02 -14.40
N LEU A 31 5.16 18.91 -14.19
CA LEU A 31 4.77 17.86 -13.24
C LEU A 31 4.71 18.36 -11.79
N ILE A 32 5.60 19.27 -11.40
CA ILE A 32 5.60 19.88 -10.04
C ILE A 32 4.33 20.68 -9.77
N LEU A 33 3.74 21.25 -10.82
CA LEU A 33 2.50 22.03 -10.74
C LEU A 33 1.25 21.13 -10.77
N ASP A 34 1.42 19.87 -11.17
CA ASP A 34 0.37 18.88 -11.30
C ASP A 34 0.74 17.56 -10.60
N VAL A 35 -0.19 16.65 -10.45
CA VAL A 35 0.07 15.32 -9.89
C VAL A 35 0.17 14.31 -11.03
N GLY A 36 1.28 13.56 -11.10
CA GLY A 36 1.41 12.56 -12.16
C GLY A 36 2.81 12.00 -12.31
N LYS A 37 3.11 11.50 -13.51
CA LYS A 37 4.42 10.98 -13.90
C LYS A 37 4.85 11.51 -15.27
N ALA A 38 6.13 11.81 -15.42
CA ALA A 38 6.77 12.16 -16.70
C ALA A 38 7.90 11.17 -16.99
N ASN A 39 8.04 10.75 -18.24
CA ASN A 39 9.14 9.87 -18.66
C ASN A 39 10.39 10.72 -18.92
N ILE A 40 11.46 10.44 -18.19
CA ILE A 40 12.78 11.01 -18.42
C ILE A 40 13.60 9.98 -19.21
N LYS A 41 14.48 10.44 -20.07
CA LYS A 41 15.34 9.55 -20.88
C LYS A 41 15.97 8.44 -20.03
N GLY A 42 16.09 7.24 -20.60
CA GLY A 42 16.73 6.08 -19.96
C GLY A 42 15.80 5.18 -19.15
N GLY A 43 14.48 5.25 -19.40
CA GLY A 43 13.51 4.41 -18.70
C GLY A 43 13.26 4.83 -17.24
N VAL A 44 13.66 6.05 -16.90
CA VAL A 44 13.40 6.65 -15.59
C VAL A 44 12.18 7.56 -15.69
N PHE A 45 11.31 7.48 -14.71
CA PHE A 45 10.14 8.34 -14.56
C PHE A 45 10.34 9.31 -13.39
N ALA A 46 10.09 10.59 -13.64
CA ALA A 46 9.83 11.53 -12.57
C ALA A 46 8.38 11.37 -12.10
N VAL A 47 8.17 11.32 -10.82
CA VAL A 47 6.86 11.16 -10.18
C VAL A 47 6.65 12.28 -9.19
N CYS A 48 5.56 13.02 -9.34
CA CYS A 48 5.12 14.00 -8.35
C CYS A 48 3.86 13.48 -7.66
N SER A 49 3.96 13.27 -6.35
CA SER A 49 2.85 12.79 -5.54
C SER A 49 2.90 13.41 -4.14
N LYS A 50 1.77 13.94 -3.69
CA LYS A 50 1.67 14.59 -2.35
C LYS A 50 2.72 15.68 -2.12
N GLY A 51 3.09 16.43 -3.16
CA GLY A 51 4.08 17.52 -3.09
C GLY A 51 5.54 17.05 -3.02
N VAL A 52 5.80 15.77 -3.27
CA VAL A 52 7.16 15.20 -3.31
C VAL A 52 7.46 14.76 -4.73
N LEU A 53 8.62 15.20 -5.26
CA LEU A 53 9.20 14.73 -6.50
C LEU A 53 10.14 13.57 -6.20
N SER A 54 9.95 12.45 -6.88
CA SER A 54 10.79 11.25 -6.80
C SER A 54 11.10 10.72 -8.19
N PHE A 55 12.12 9.85 -8.30
CA PHE A 55 12.51 9.21 -9.54
C PHE A 55 12.43 7.69 -9.39
N ALA A 56 11.81 7.03 -10.36
CA ALA A 56 11.66 5.58 -10.36
C ALA A 56 11.97 5.00 -11.74
N LYS A 57 12.63 3.84 -11.78
CA LYS A 57 12.84 3.09 -13.04
C LYS A 57 11.51 2.54 -13.52
N GLY A 58 11.29 2.54 -14.84
CA GLY A 58 10.06 2.05 -15.49
C GLY A 58 9.67 0.65 -15.06
N GLU A 59 10.65 -0.26 -14.94
CA GLU A 59 10.45 -1.62 -14.45
C GLU A 59 9.87 -1.68 -13.03
N MET A 60 10.18 -0.72 -12.16
CA MET A 60 9.60 -0.62 -10.81
C MET A 60 8.15 -0.13 -10.83
N LEU A 61 7.75 0.59 -11.88
CA LEU A 61 6.39 1.11 -12.04
C LEU A 61 5.46 0.11 -12.75
N GLU A 62 6.01 -0.79 -13.57
CA GLU A 62 5.27 -1.76 -14.38
C GLU A 62 5.27 -3.17 -13.79
N ASN A 63 6.31 -3.55 -13.06
CA ASN A 63 6.42 -4.87 -12.44
C ASN A 63 5.67 -4.97 -11.11
N SER A 64 4.35 -4.84 -11.14
CA SER A 64 3.53 -5.56 -10.17
C SER A 64 3.44 -7.03 -10.60
N THR A 65 4.55 -7.77 -10.55
CA THR A 65 4.47 -9.22 -10.53
C THR A 65 3.49 -9.57 -9.42
N LEU A 66 2.38 -10.22 -9.78
CA LEU A 66 1.38 -10.64 -8.80
C LEU A 66 2.09 -11.53 -7.79
N ARG A 67 2.37 -10.97 -6.64
CA ARG A 67 2.92 -11.73 -5.52
C ARG A 67 1.76 -12.26 -4.74
N SER A 68 1.85 -13.53 -4.38
CA SER A 68 0.84 -14.21 -3.57
C SER A 68 1.56 -15.09 -2.58
N VAL A 69 1.25 -14.93 -1.30
CA VAL A 69 1.81 -15.72 -0.21
C VAL A 69 0.64 -16.27 0.60
N LYS A 70 0.51 -17.59 0.65
CA LYS A 70 -0.48 -18.25 1.50
C LYS A 70 -0.02 -18.23 2.96
N VAL A 71 -0.94 -17.88 3.85
CA VAL A 71 -0.74 -17.88 5.30
C VAL A 71 -1.48 -19.07 5.86
N SER A 72 -0.75 -20.15 6.14
CA SER A 72 -1.33 -21.38 6.66
C SER A 72 -1.47 -21.39 8.18
N ASP A 73 -0.53 -20.75 8.88
CA ASP A 73 -0.43 -20.75 10.34
C ASP A 73 0.11 -19.42 10.88
N GLU A 74 0.22 -19.35 12.21
CA GLU A 74 1.00 -18.30 12.87
C GLU A 74 2.45 -18.34 12.37
N GLY A 75 3.06 -17.17 12.21
CA GLY A 75 4.45 -17.09 11.77
C GLY A 75 4.80 -15.81 11.08
N VAL A 76 5.98 -15.79 10.50
CA VAL A 76 6.55 -14.67 9.78
C VAL A 76 6.62 -15.01 8.29
N TYR A 77 6.04 -14.15 7.48
CA TYR A 77 5.94 -14.32 6.03
C TYR A 77 6.58 -13.16 5.31
N GLN A 78 7.36 -13.45 4.27
CA GLN A 78 7.98 -12.44 3.43
C GLN A 78 7.08 -12.09 2.24
N PHE A 79 6.79 -10.80 2.08
CA PHE A 79 6.04 -10.26 0.97
C PHE A 79 6.78 -9.08 0.32
N GLY A 80 7.55 -9.39 -0.70
CA GLY A 80 8.48 -8.42 -1.28
C GLY A 80 9.58 -8.02 -0.31
N ASN A 81 9.66 -6.74 -0.02
CA ASN A 81 10.58 -6.19 0.97
C ASN A 81 9.97 -6.03 2.38
N LYS A 82 8.75 -6.52 2.56
CA LYS A 82 8.03 -6.46 3.83
C LYS A 82 8.01 -7.80 4.53
N GLU A 83 8.10 -7.76 5.84
CA GLU A 83 7.90 -8.89 6.73
C GLU A 83 6.55 -8.74 7.43
N ILE A 84 5.72 -9.79 7.38
CA ILE A 84 4.41 -9.79 8.00
C ILE A 84 4.38 -10.91 9.04
N GLU A 85 4.23 -10.55 10.29
CA GLU A 85 4.12 -11.50 11.41
C GLU A 85 2.65 -11.67 11.78
N PHE A 86 2.14 -12.90 11.77
CA PHE A 86 0.77 -13.28 12.14
C PHE A 86 0.76 -14.04 13.46
N LYS A 87 -0.17 -13.68 14.34
CA LYS A 87 -0.43 -14.35 15.62
C LYS A 87 -1.91 -14.45 15.91
N ILE A 88 -2.34 -15.57 16.50
CA ILE A 88 -3.71 -15.80 16.91
C ILE A 88 -3.79 -15.70 18.43
N TYR A 89 -4.70 -14.89 18.92
CA TYR A 89 -4.92 -14.71 20.35
C TYR A 89 -6.35 -15.02 20.73
N PRO A 90 -6.59 -15.65 21.91
CA PRO A 90 -7.92 -15.68 22.50
C PRO A 90 -8.34 -14.23 22.83
N PHE A 91 -9.60 -13.92 22.63
CA PHE A 91 -10.16 -12.59 22.89
C PHE A 91 -11.16 -12.63 24.04
N ASP A 92 -10.96 -11.80 25.05
CA ASP A 92 -11.77 -11.72 26.27
C ASP A 92 -12.82 -10.60 26.23
N GLY A 93 -13.11 -10.09 25.04
CA GLY A 93 -14.07 -8.97 24.86
C GLY A 93 -13.47 -7.58 25.15
N LYS A 94 -12.22 -7.50 25.60
CA LYS A 94 -11.57 -6.22 25.95
C LYS A 94 -10.54 -5.81 24.92
N ILE A 95 -10.92 -4.94 24.00
CA ILE A 95 -10.00 -4.40 22.97
C ILE A 95 -8.76 -3.74 23.61
N ALA A 96 -8.88 -3.24 24.84
CA ALA A 96 -7.74 -2.69 25.58
C ALA A 96 -6.58 -3.68 25.82
N ASN A 97 -6.86 -4.99 25.80
CA ASN A 97 -5.86 -6.04 25.97
C ASN A 97 -5.16 -6.39 24.64
N VAL A 98 -5.71 -5.96 23.52
CA VAL A 98 -5.02 -6.04 22.22
C VAL A 98 -3.91 -5.00 22.23
N HIS A 99 -2.68 -5.44 22.12
CA HIS A 99 -1.51 -4.56 22.16
C HIS A 99 -1.70 -3.40 21.17
N LYS A 100 -1.49 -2.15 21.60
CA LYS A 100 -1.70 -0.93 20.79
C LYS A 100 -1.07 -1.02 19.39
N LYS A 101 0.02 -1.78 19.24
CA LYS A 101 0.71 -2.05 17.99
C LYS A 101 -0.17 -2.79 16.97
N PHE A 102 -1.15 -3.56 17.42
CA PHE A 102 -2.04 -4.36 16.56
C PHE A 102 -3.43 -3.73 16.39
N ALA A 103 -3.71 -2.60 17.02
CA ALA A 103 -5.06 -2.03 17.07
C ALA A 103 -5.74 -1.84 15.70
N ASN A 104 -4.95 -1.60 14.64
CA ASN A 104 -5.44 -1.44 13.26
C ASN A 104 -5.18 -2.66 12.36
N CYS A 105 -4.54 -3.71 12.90
CA CYS A 105 -4.13 -4.91 12.18
C CYS A 105 -4.64 -6.16 12.92
N CYS A 106 -5.92 -6.13 13.29
CA CYS A 106 -6.61 -7.24 13.94
C CYS A 106 -7.91 -7.54 13.22
N LEU A 107 -8.18 -8.83 13.05
CA LEU A 107 -9.39 -9.37 12.44
C LEU A 107 -10.01 -10.39 13.38
N ASP A 108 -11.31 -10.55 13.32
CA ASP A 108 -12.00 -11.71 13.92
C ASP A 108 -11.60 -12.96 13.13
N TYR A 109 -10.86 -13.86 13.78
CA TYR A 109 -10.32 -15.06 13.13
C TYR A 109 -11.42 -16.01 12.69
N ASP A 110 -12.48 -16.15 13.48
CA ASP A 110 -13.56 -17.11 13.21
C ASP A 110 -14.49 -16.64 12.07
N LYS A 111 -14.44 -15.34 11.71
CA LYS A 111 -15.15 -14.77 10.55
C LYS A 111 -14.40 -14.89 9.23
N ILE A 112 -13.12 -15.26 9.27
CA ILE A 112 -12.31 -15.48 8.07
C ILE A 112 -12.77 -16.78 7.40
N LYS A 113 -12.90 -16.80 6.09
CA LYS A 113 -13.38 -17.96 5.33
C LYS A 113 -12.28 -18.57 4.47
N GLY A 114 -11.88 -19.80 4.82
CA GLY A 114 -10.81 -20.51 4.11
C GLY A 114 -9.40 -19.98 4.42
N GLU A 115 -8.49 -20.15 3.48
CA GLU A 115 -7.10 -19.74 3.64
C GLU A 115 -6.94 -18.21 3.53
N ILE A 116 -6.03 -17.67 4.31
CA ILE A 116 -5.60 -16.27 4.17
C ILE A 116 -4.50 -16.22 3.12
N VAL A 117 -4.61 -15.25 2.25
CA VAL A 117 -3.59 -14.97 1.24
C VAL A 117 -3.18 -13.51 1.32
N VAL A 118 -1.87 -13.27 1.34
CA VAL A 118 -1.29 -11.94 1.18
C VAL A 118 -1.04 -11.73 -0.30
N GLU A 119 -1.61 -10.70 -0.88
CA GLU A 119 -1.44 -10.40 -2.31
C GLU A 119 -1.26 -8.91 -2.57
N ASN A 120 -0.77 -8.59 -3.78
CA ASN A 120 -0.92 -7.25 -4.33
C ASN A 120 -2.39 -7.00 -4.70
N ARG A 121 -2.77 -5.73 -4.80
CA ARG A 121 -4.10 -5.35 -5.29
C ARG A 121 -4.34 -5.89 -6.70
N ARG A 122 -5.56 -6.34 -6.97
CA ARG A 122 -6.04 -6.64 -8.32
C ARG A 122 -7.01 -5.55 -8.79
N GLU A 123 -7.22 -5.49 -10.09
CA GLU A 123 -8.20 -4.57 -10.66
C GLU A 123 -9.63 -5.00 -10.31
N GLY A 124 -10.50 -4.02 -10.07
CA GLY A 124 -11.92 -4.26 -9.75
C GLY A 124 -12.21 -4.71 -8.32
N GLU A 125 -11.20 -4.91 -7.47
CA GLU A 125 -11.41 -5.31 -6.08
C GLU A 125 -12.05 -4.21 -5.25
N LYS A 126 -13.00 -4.62 -4.42
CA LYS A 126 -13.71 -3.75 -3.48
C LYS A 126 -13.63 -4.28 -2.07
N ILE A 127 -13.75 -3.38 -1.11
CA ILE A 127 -13.83 -3.68 0.32
C ILE A 127 -14.81 -2.73 0.99
N ARG A 128 -15.66 -3.24 1.86
CA ARG A 128 -16.42 -2.44 2.81
C ARG A 128 -15.60 -2.33 4.10
N LEU A 129 -15.01 -1.19 4.33
CA LEU A 129 -14.21 -0.95 5.55
C LEU A 129 -15.11 -0.88 6.78
N VAL A 130 -14.55 -1.21 7.94
CA VAL A 130 -15.22 -1.09 9.24
C VAL A 130 -15.84 0.29 9.41
N ASN A 131 -17.08 0.34 9.88
CA ASN A 131 -17.88 1.55 10.07
C ASN A 131 -18.19 2.33 8.77
N ARG A 132 -18.27 1.65 7.62
CA ARG A 132 -18.73 2.26 6.36
C ARG A 132 -19.89 1.49 5.76
N ASP A 133 -20.85 2.24 5.22
CA ASP A 133 -22.06 1.67 4.60
C ASP A 133 -21.89 1.37 3.11
N PHE A 134 -20.72 1.67 2.52
CA PHE A 134 -20.44 1.52 1.11
C PHE A 134 -19.15 0.77 0.83
N ASP A 135 -19.09 0.14 -0.32
CA ASP A 135 -17.91 -0.53 -0.82
C ASP A 135 -16.93 0.48 -1.43
N SER A 136 -15.70 0.40 -1.01
CA SER A 136 -14.60 1.22 -1.51
C SER A 136 -13.77 0.42 -2.51
N ASP A 137 -13.34 1.05 -3.59
CA ASP A 137 -12.38 0.50 -4.53
C ASP A 137 -10.99 0.42 -3.87
N VAL A 138 -10.40 -0.77 -3.83
CA VAL A 138 -9.08 -1.03 -3.22
C VAL A 138 -8.01 -0.16 -3.87
N ARG A 139 -8.06 0.04 -5.19
CA ARG A 139 -7.14 0.91 -5.92
C ARG A 139 -7.18 2.35 -5.38
N LYS A 140 -8.37 2.89 -5.13
CA LYS A 140 -8.53 4.26 -4.59
C LYS A 140 -7.97 4.35 -3.17
N LEU A 141 -8.16 3.33 -2.34
CA LEU A 141 -7.63 3.27 -0.98
C LEU A 141 -6.09 3.24 -0.98
N VAL A 142 -5.50 2.35 -1.78
CA VAL A 142 -4.04 2.27 -1.93
C VAL A 142 -3.48 3.58 -2.48
N ASN A 143 -4.10 4.17 -3.49
CA ASN A 143 -3.67 5.45 -4.06
C ASN A 143 -3.70 6.60 -3.04
N LYS A 144 -4.63 6.57 -2.10
CA LYS A 144 -4.74 7.55 -1.01
C LYS A 144 -3.66 7.37 0.05
N SER A 145 -3.33 6.13 0.38
CA SER A 145 -2.43 5.78 1.49
C SER A 145 -0.96 5.78 1.09
N PHE A 146 -0.65 5.38 -0.16
CA PHE A 146 0.71 5.15 -0.63
C PHE A 146 1.14 6.15 -1.72
N ARG A 147 2.44 6.45 -1.75
CA ARG A 147 3.07 7.12 -2.89
C ARG A 147 3.02 6.20 -4.10
N LEU A 148 3.19 6.76 -5.30
CA LEU A 148 3.05 6.00 -6.55
C LEU A 148 4.03 4.82 -6.62
N GLU A 149 5.27 5.04 -6.20
CA GLU A 149 6.35 4.04 -6.15
C GLU A 149 6.07 2.88 -5.18
N ASP A 150 5.33 3.15 -4.09
CA ASP A 150 5.05 2.17 -3.03
C ASP A 150 3.74 1.39 -3.24
N ARG A 151 2.92 1.78 -4.22
CA ARG A 151 1.58 1.19 -4.41
C ARG A 151 1.62 -0.30 -4.80
N SER A 152 2.67 -0.70 -5.49
CA SER A 152 2.87 -2.11 -5.87
C SER A 152 3.29 -3.01 -4.71
N SER A 153 3.78 -2.42 -3.61
CA SER A 153 4.18 -3.13 -2.40
C SER A 153 3.12 -3.11 -1.30
N ALA A 154 1.95 -2.49 -1.54
CA ALA A 154 0.85 -2.46 -0.57
C ALA A 154 0.35 -3.87 -0.27
N VAL A 155 0.24 -4.20 1.01
CA VAL A 155 -0.23 -5.49 1.50
C VAL A 155 -1.76 -5.53 1.49
N ILE A 156 -2.32 -6.52 0.80
CA ILE A 156 -3.74 -6.82 0.80
C ILE A 156 -3.91 -8.23 1.34
N LEU A 157 -4.69 -8.39 2.41
CA LEU A 157 -5.08 -9.69 2.91
C LEU A 157 -6.43 -10.08 2.31
N LYS A 158 -6.53 -11.33 1.89
CA LYS A 158 -7.73 -11.91 1.29
C LYS A 158 -8.03 -13.27 1.90
N ASP A 159 -9.28 -13.62 1.85
CA ASP A 159 -9.76 -14.98 2.10
C ASP A 159 -10.58 -15.46 0.89
N SER A 160 -11.28 -16.60 1.02
CA SER A 160 -12.09 -17.16 -0.07
C SER A 160 -13.25 -16.27 -0.52
N GLN A 161 -13.68 -15.31 0.31
CA GLN A 161 -14.77 -14.37 0.01
C GLN A 161 -14.30 -13.01 -0.52
N GLY A 162 -12.98 -12.77 -0.54
CA GLY A 162 -12.40 -11.54 -1.05
C GLY A 162 -11.54 -10.78 -0.04
N VAL A 163 -11.42 -9.46 -0.23
CA VAL A 163 -10.52 -8.64 0.59
C VAL A 163 -10.99 -8.52 2.02
N VAL A 164 -10.10 -8.83 2.98
CA VAL A 164 -10.33 -8.70 4.44
C VAL A 164 -9.57 -7.53 5.05
N PHE A 165 -8.47 -7.10 4.42
CA PHE A 165 -7.67 -5.99 4.92
C PHE A 165 -6.91 -5.30 3.80
N VAL A 166 -6.77 -3.98 3.92
CA VAL A 166 -5.95 -3.14 3.04
C VAL A 166 -4.99 -2.32 3.88
N GLU A 167 -3.71 -2.47 3.65
CA GLU A 167 -2.66 -1.71 4.35
C GLU A 167 -2.91 -0.20 4.22
N GLY A 168 -2.76 0.52 5.32
CA GLY A 168 -3.01 1.96 5.39
C GLY A 168 -4.49 2.37 5.35
N SER A 169 -5.43 1.41 5.24
CA SER A 169 -6.86 1.69 5.23
C SER A 169 -7.65 0.93 6.29
N GLY A 170 -7.30 -0.34 6.58
CA GLY A 170 -7.88 -1.13 7.65
C GLY A 170 -8.64 -2.38 7.19
N ALA A 171 -9.41 -2.94 8.12
CA ALA A 171 -10.13 -4.20 7.98
C ALA A 171 -11.50 -4.04 7.28
N ALA A 172 -11.99 -5.16 6.72
CA ALA A 172 -13.34 -5.26 6.21
C ALA A 172 -14.36 -5.38 7.33
N GLU A 173 -15.55 -4.77 7.14
CA GLU A 173 -16.67 -4.81 8.09
C GLU A 173 -17.06 -6.25 8.47
N ARG A 174 -17.01 -7.20 7.52
CA ARG A 174 -17.40 -8.59 7.74
C ARG A 174 -16.48 -9.38 8.67
N VAL A 175 -15.23 -8.93 8.85
CA VAL A 175 -14.23 -9.56 9.73
C VAL A 175 -13.85 -8.68 10.90
N LYS A 176 -14.70 -7.70 11.22
CA LYS A 176 -14.48 -6.83 12.38
C LYS A 176 -14.60 -7.60 13.68
N ILE A 177 -13.83 -7.18 14.66
CA ILE A 177 -13.92 -7.64 16.03
C ILE A 177 -15.14 -7.01 16.69
N ASP A 178 -15.95 -7.82 17.34
CA ASP A 178 -17.14 -7.40 18.10
C ASP A 178 -17.28 -8.20 19.42
N SER A 179 -18.42 -8.10 20.08
CA SER A 179 -18.70 -8.75 21.36
C SER A 179 -18.79 -10.28 21.29
N GLU A 180 -18.97 -10.84 20.08
CA GLU A 180 -19.08 -12.28 19.86
C GLU A 180 -17.74 -12.91 19.45
N THR A 181 -16.72 -12.10 19.18
CA THR A 181 -15.40 -12.56 18.80
C THR A 181 -14.76 -13.38 19.91
N VAL A 182 -14.28 -14.57 19.58
CA VAL A 182 -13.59 -15.50 20.50
C VAL A 182 -12.09 -15.51 20.25
N LYS A 183 -11.67 -15.42 18.98
CA LYS A 183 -10.26 -15.38 18.57
C LYS A 183 -9.98 -14.22 17.64
N ILE A 184 -8.84 -13.62 17.81
CA ILE A 184 -8.37 -12.55 16.93
C ILE A 184 -7.13 -13.01 16.16
N LEU A 185 -7.07 -12.69 14.89
CA LEU A 185 -5.86 -12.69 14.10
C LEU A 185 -5.23 -11.30 14.19
N ALA A 186 -4.10 -11.21 14.87
CA ALA A 186 -3.30 -10.01 14.93
C ALA A 186 -2.09 -10.13 14.00
N PHE A 187 -1.71 -9.06 13.33
CA PHE A 187 -0.53 -9.06 12.46
C PHE A 187 0.19 -7.72 12.49
N THR A 188 1.48 -7.77 12.14
CA THR A 188 2.34 -6.61 12.05
C THR A 188 3.02 -6.62 10.70
N ILE A 189 3.03 -5.48 10.02
CA ILE A 189 3.74 -5.25 8.75
C ILE A 189 4.97 -4.39 9.07
N LYS A 190 6.17 -4.90 8.75
CA LYS A 190 7.46 -4.25 8.96
C LYS A 190 8.12 -3.92 7.63
#